data_6f35a05af3c520a4162162ea987fbeae
#
_entry.id   6f35a05af3c520a4162162ea987fbeae
#
_cell.length_a   1.000
_cell.length_b   1.000
_cell.length_c   1.000
_cell.angle_alpha   90.00
_cell.angle_beta   90.00
_cell.angle_gamma   90.00
#
_symmetry.space_group_name_H-M   'P 1'
#
loop_
_entity.id
_entity.type
_entity.pdbx_description
1 polymer ?
#
loop_
_entity_poly.entity_id
_entity_poly.type
_entity_poly.pdbx_seq_one_letter_code
_entity_poly.pdbx_strand_id
1 'polypeptide(L)'
;SDVINAGVYVFSPSVFKRIEAGRKVFMQDILPVLAGADQLQSCLLSGHWVKMTDTQAYLNAVGPHLEIMRFMKPHGLTSAPADASYQIRGDVIIHPEASVGKGSILGPRVVVGKGCVIGDGVRIEGSTLFEGVQVRSHTLVKDSLIGWRCVVGGWSHVVSSVFGEEVHVEEGLLVRGATVLPHKELTESIR
;
A
#
# COMPACT_ATOMS: atom_id res chain seq x y z
N SER A 1 11.76 3.03 27.31
CA SER A 1 12.41 1.96 26.54
C SER A 1 12.33 2.35 25.05
N ASP A 2 13.45 2.33 24.35
CA ASP A 2 13.53 2.65 22.91
C ASP A 2 13.23 1.40 22.04
N VAL A 3 12.87 0.30 22.70
CA VAL A 3 12.53 -0.98 22.05
C VAL A 3 11.03 -1.23 22.17
N ILE A 4 10.41 -1.54 21.04
CA ILE A 4 8.97 -1.86 20.94
C ILE A 4 8.76 -3.30 20.49
N ASN A 5 7.63 -3.86 20.86
CA ASN A 5 7.24 -5.20 20.45
C ASN A 5 6.84 -5.24 18.98
N ALA A 6 7.57 -6.00 18.19
CA ALA A 6 7.32 -6.14 16.74
C ALA A 6 6.10 -7.04 16.40
N GLY A 7 5.54 -7.75 17.38
CA GLY A 7 4.39 -8.63 17.16
C GLY A 7 4.74 -9.96 16.48
N VAL A 8 6.02 -10.33 16.42
CA VAL A 8 6.48 -11.62 15.88
C VAL A 8 6.91 -12.50 17.05
N TYR A 9 6.32 -13.69 17.15
CA TYR A 9 6.57 -14.62 18.26
C TYR A 9 6.84 -16.03 17.76
N VAL A 10 7.79 -16.69 18.40
CA VAL A 10 8.05 -18.12 18.19
C VAL A 10 7.93 -18.82 19.54
N PHE A 11 7.02 -19.77 19.65
CA PHE A 11 6.77 -20.51 20.88
C PHE A 11 7.06 -22.00 20.70
N SER A 12 7.55 -22.63 21.78
CA SER A 12 7.51 -24.07 21.90
C SER A 12 6.06 -24.57 21.99
N PRO A 13 5.74 -25.77 21.47
CA PRO A 13 4.40 -26.37 21.60
C PRO A 13 3.91 -26.47 23.06
N SER A 14 4.80 -26.44 24.03
CA SER A 14 4.43 -26.42 25.46
C SER A 14 3.60 -25.19 25.87
N VAL A 15 3.59 -24.11 25.08
CA VAL A 15 2.75 -22.94 25.33
C VAL A 15 1.27 -23.30 25.40
N PHE A 16 0.82 -24.27 24.60
CA PHE A 16 -0.57 -24.72 24.60
C PHE A 16 -1.04 -25.33 25.94
N LYS A 17 -0.12 -25.83 26.75
CA LYS A 17 -0.44 -26.31 28.10
C LYS A 17 -0.85 -25.19 29.07
N ARG A 18 -0.55 -23.93 28.69
CA ARG A 18 -0.87 -22.73 29.46
C ARG A 18 -2.14 -22.04 28.99
N ILE A 19 -2.75 -22.55 27.93
CA ILE A 19 -3.97 -22.00 27.32
C ILE A 19 -5.09 -22.97 27.60
N GLU A 20 -6.09 -22.52 28.37
CA GLU A 20 -7.29 -23.29 28.65
C GLU A 20 -8.15 -23.42 27.39
N ALA A 21 -8.63 -24.62 27.12
CA ALA A 21 -9.49 -24.87 25.96
C ALA A 21 -10.77 -24.00 26.04
N GLY A 22 -11.13 -23.36 24.93
CA GLY A 22 -12.31 -22.50 24.83
C GLY A 22 -12.16 -21.08 25.37
N ARG A 23 -11.02 -20.72 25.94
CA ARG A 23 -10.74 -19.35 26.39
C ARG A 23 -9.99 -18.56 25.33
N LYS A 24 -10.46 -17.33 25.08
CA LYS A 24 -9.65 -16.36 24.28
C LYS A 24 -8.50 -15.86 25.15
N VAL A 25 -7.28 -16.05 24.66
CA VAL A 25 -6.06 -15.64 25.34
C VAL A 25 -5.29 -14.68 24.42
N PHE A 26 -4.88 -13.55 24.96
CA PHE A 26 -4.09 -12.56 24.24
C PHE A 26 -2.61 -12.67 24.60
N MET A 27 -1.74 -12.20 23.72
CA MET A 27 -0.29 -12.17 23.99
C MET A 27 0.06 -11.40 25.27
N GLN A 28 -0.68 -10.36 25.59
CA GLN A 28 -0.54 -9.59 26.83
C GLN A 28 -0.82 -10.41 28.11
N ASP A 29 -1.52 -11.54 27.99
CA ASP A 29 -1.77 -12.44 29.12
C ASP A 29 -0.66 -13.48 29.28
N ILE A 30 -0.07 -13.93 28.18
CA ILE A 30 0.95 -15.00 28.15
C ILE A 30 2.36 -14.45 28.39
N LEU A 31 2.72 -13.33 27.75
CA LEU A 31 4.09 -12.82 27.79
C LEU A 31 4.57 -12.48 29.23
N PRO A 32 3.77 -11.83 30.10
CA PRO A 32 4.22 -11.56 31.48
C PRO A 32 4.46 -12.86 32.28
N VAL A 33 3.65 -13.89 32.05
CA VAL A 33 3.79 -15.19 32.75
C VAL A 33 5.08 -15.90 32.30
N LEU A 34 5.40 -15.86 31.01
CA LEU A 34 6.64 -16.42 30.49
C LEU A 34 7.85 -15.63 30.95
N ALA A 35 7.75 -14.31 31.00
CA ALA A 35 8.81 -13.43 31.49
C ALA A 35 9.11 -13.67 32.98
N GLY A 36 8.05 -13.76 33.79
CA GLY A 36 8.17 -14.07 35.23
C GLY A 36 8.74 -15.45 35.54
N ALA A 37 8.62 -16.38 34.62
CA ALA A 37 9.20 -17.72 34.70
C ALA A 37 10.60 -17.83 34.06
N ASP A 38 11.18 -16.72 33.60
CA ASP A 38 12.47 -16.67 32.88
C ASP A 38 12.51 -17.55 31.61
N GLN A 39 11.35 -17.69 30.95
CA GLN A 39 11.15 -18.50 29.74
C GLN A 39 10.89 -17.64 28.47
N LEU A 40 11.05 -16.34 28.58
CA LEU A 40 10.90 -15.42 27.47
C LEU A 40 12.24 -14.83 27.09
N GLN A 41 12.59 -14.98 25.81
CA GLN A 41 13.77 -14.34 25.24
C GLN A 41 13.36 -13.30 24.22
N SER A 42 14.12 -12.23 24.09
CA SER A 42 13.94 -11.20 23.08
C SER A 42 15.02 -11.30 22.00
N CYS A 43 14.62 -11.07 20.76
CA CYS A 43 15.53 -10.93 19.65
C CYS A 43 15.32 -9.56 19.01
N LEU A 44 16.39 -8.79 18.86
CA LEU A 44 16.33 -7.52 18.16
C LEU A 44 16.22 -7.75 16.67
N LEU A 45 15.15 -7.21 16.07
CA LEU A 45 15.03 -7.17 14.62
C LEU A 45 15.95 -6.11 14.06
N SER A 46 16.79 -6.49 13.10
CA SER A 46 17.55 -5.55 12.28
C SER A 46 16.78 -5.25 11.00
N GLY A 47 16.78 -3.98 10.57
CA GLY A 47 16.13 -3.55 9.34
C GLY A 47 14.81 -2.81 9.58
N HIS A 48 14.06 -2.66 8.52
CA HIS A 48 12.80 -1.91 8.53
C HIS A 48 11.64 -2.79 8.98
N TRP A 49 10.88 -2.28 9.93
CA TRP A 49 9.67 -2.93 10.41
C TRP A 49 8.55 -1.89 10.53
N VAL A 50 7.36 -2.23 10.06
CA VAL A 50 6.17 -1.40 10.16
C VAL A 50 4.99 -2.24 10.59
N LYS A 51 4.25 -1.75 11.57
CA LYS A 51 2.96 -2.33 11.95
C LYS A 51 1.86 -1.70 11.09
N MET A 52 1.27 -2.50 10.21
CA MET A 52 0.15 -2.05 9.37
C MET A 52 -1.16 -2.20 10.14
N THR A 53 -1.64 -1.12 10.71
CA THR A 53 -2.90 -1.08 11.46
C THR A 53 -4.06 -0.55 10.65
N ASP A 54 -3.76 0.25 9.64
CA ASP A 54 -4.73 0.93 8.80
C ASP A 54 -4.12 1.28 7.43
N THR A 55 -4.93 1.84 6.55
CA THR A 55 -4.54 2.22 5.19
C THR A 55 -3.50 3.33 5.15
N GLN A 56 -3.53 4.25 6.12
CA GLN A 56 -2.52 5.31 6.21
C GLN A 56 -1.15 4.76 6.60
N ALA A 57 -1.11 3.81 7.55
CA ALA A 57 0.11 3.10 7.90
C ALA A 57 0.72 2.37 6.70
N TYR A 58 -0.13 1.77 5.83
CA TYR A 58 0.33 1.17 4.57
C TYR A 58 0.98 2.21 3.65
N LEU A 59 0.31 3.32 3.35
CA LEU A 59 0.86 4.37 2.48
C LEU A 59 2.17 4.94 3.01
N ASN A 60 2.24 5.13 4.33
CA ASN A 60 3.47 5.59 4.99
C ASN A 60 4.61 4.56 4.92
N ALA A 61 4.30 3.27 4.86
CA ALA A 61 5.29 2.20 4.77
C ALA A 61 5.88 2.03 3.36
N VAL A 62 5.14 2.41 2.32
CA VAL A 62 5.57 2.23 0.92
C VAL A 62 6.87 2.97 0.63
N GLY A 63 6.99 4.23 1.04
CA GLY A 63 8.19 5.04 0.79
C GLY A 63 9.47 4.39 1.33
N PRO A 64 9.58 4.16 2.65
CA PRO A 64 10.72 3.48 3.26
C PRO A 64 11.00 2.10 2.66
N HIS A 65 9.96 1.34 2.30
CA HIS A 65 10.14 0.05 1.65
C HIS A 65 10.81 0.19 0.26
N LEU A 66 10.37 1.12 -0.55
CA LEU A 66 10.96 1.38 -1.87
C LEU A 66 12.41 1.89 -1.76
N GLU A 67 12.70 2.72 -0.75
CA GLU A 67 14.08 3.15 -0.45
C GLU A 67 14.99 1.96 -0.13
N ILE A 68 14.54 1.04 0.71
CA ILE A 68 15.29 -0.19 1.01
C ILE A 68 15.50 -1.03 -0.25
N MET A 69 14.47 -1.18 -1.07
CA MET A 69 14.59 -1.90 -2.36
C MET A 69 15.63 -1.26 -3.28
N ARG A 70 15.75 0.06 -3.29
CA ARG A 70 16.78 0.77 -4.08
C ARG A 70 18.20 0.28 -3.73
N PHE A 71 18.47 0.04 -2.45
CA PHE A 71 19.79 -0.40 -1.99
C PHE A 71 19.99 -1.91 -2.07
N MET A 72 18.97 -2.69 -1.73
CA MET A 72 19.09 -4.15 -1.61
C MET A 72 18.76 -4.90 -2.91
N LYS A 73 17.83 -4.39 -3.69
CA LYS A 73 17.35 -5.00 -4.94
C LYS A 73 17.05 -3.91 -5.97
N PRO A 74 18.04 -3.21 -6.50
CA PRO A 74 17.82 -2.10 -7.45
C PRO A 74 17.05 -2.53 -8.70
N HIS A 75 17.16 -3.80 -9.12
CA HIS A 75 16.38 -4.36 -10.23
C HIS A 75 14.90 -4.59 -9.90
N GLY A 76 14.47 -4.43 -8.65
CA GLY A 76 13.07 -4.50 -8.23
C GLY A 76 12.29 -3.21 -8.47
N LEU A 77 12.99 -2.09 -8.72
CA LEU A 77 12.37 -0.82 -9.08
C LEU A 77 12.29 -0.70 -10.61
N THR A 78 11.23 -0.06 -11.08
CA THR A 78 11.02 0.15 -12.51
C THR A 78 11.79 1.38 -12.98
N SER A 79 12.56 1.21 -14.04
CA SER A 79 13.15 2.30 -14.82
C SER A 79 12.37 2.47 -16.11
N ALA A 80 12.09 3.71 -16.53
CA ALA A 80 11.47 3.94 -17.82
C ALA A 80 12.40 3.47 -18.95
N PRO A 81 11.91 2.72 -19.95
CA PRO A 81 12.68 2.42 -21.16
C PRO A 81 13.15 3.71 -21.83
N ALA A 82 14.26 3.66 -22.56
CA ALA A 82 14.85 4.83 -23.21
C ALA A 82 13.90 5.48 -24.25
N ASP A 83 13.01 4.70 -24.83
CA ASP A 83 12.00 5.10 -25.80
C ASP A 83 10.59 5.29 -25.17
N ALA A 84 10.50 5.23 -23.85
CA ALA A 84 9.22 5.37 -23.18
C ALA A 84 8.59 6.73 -23.43
N SER A 85 7.30 6.71 -23.74
CA SER A 85 6.50 7.92 -23.93
C SER A 85 6.00 8.53 -22.62
N TYR A 86 6.42 8.01 -21.47
CA TYR A 86 6.07 8.45 -20.10
C TYR A 86 7.32 8.65 -19.25
N GLN A 87 7.18 9.29 -18.09
CA GLN A 87 8.29 9.59 -17.18
C GLN A 87 8.12 8.88 -15.84
N ILE A 88 9.22 8.40 -15.28
CA ILE A 88 9.31 7.91 -13.92
C ILE A 88 10.12 8.91 -13.08
N ARG A 89 9.64 9.26 -11.90
CA ARG A 89 10.31 10.14 -10.95
C ARG A 89 10.48 9.45 -9.60
N GLY A 90 11.71 9.29 -9.15
CA GLY A 90 12.02 8.60 -7.89
C GLY A 90 11.70 7.11 -7.95
N ASP A 91 11.36 6.54 -6.80
CA ASP A 91 11.14 5.11 -6.67
C ASP A 91 9.72 4.72 -7.06
N VAL A 92 9.64 3.82 -8.03
CA VAL A 92 8.38 3.34 -8.60
C VAL A 92 8.49 1.86 -8.90
N ILE A 93 7.43 1.13 -8.63
CA ILE A 93 7.24 -0.25 -9.08
C ILE A 93 6.05 -0.28 -10.04
N ILE A 94 6.28 -0.80 -11.24
CA ILE A 94 5.22 -1.05 -12.22
C ILE A 94 5.26 -2.53 -12.58
N HIS A 95 4.14 -3.21 -12.41
CA HIS A 95 4.03 -4.62 -12.80
C HIS A 95 4.22 -4.74 -14.33
N PRO A 96 4.94 -5.76 -14.84
CA PRO A 96 5.20 -5.91 -16.29
C PRO A 96 3.95 -6.01 -17.16
N GLU A 97 2.83 -6.48 -16.61
CA GLU A 97 1.55 -6.54 -17.33
C GLU A 97 0.72 -5.24 -17.23
N ALA A 98 1.24 -4.20 -16.58
CA ALA A 98 0.57 -2.90 -16.57
C ALA A 98 0.96 -2.08 -17.81
N SER A 99 0.02 -1.27 -18.30
CA SER A 99 0.25 -0.35 -19.42
C SER A 99 0.20 1.10 -18.97
N VAL A 100 1.09 1.92 -19.53
CA VAL A 100 1.19 3.36 -19.20
C VAL A 100 1.12 4.18 -20.47
N GLY A 101 0.16 5.09 -20.53
CA GLY A 101 -0.10 5.99 -21.64
C GLY A 101 0.93 7.11 -21.78
N LYS A 102 0.90 7.76 -22.94
CA LYS A 102 1.83 8.82 -23.34
C LYS A 102 1.72 10.06 -22.46
N GLY A 103 2.86 10.69 -22.20
CA GLY A 103 2.92 11.94 -21.43
C GLY A 103 2.60 11.78 -19.94
N SER A 104 2.41 10.55 -19.46
CA SER A 104 2.14 10.30 -18.04
C SER A 104 3.40 10.44 -17.20
N ILE A 105 3.21 10.80 -15.92
CA ILE A 105 4.28 10.96 -14.94
C ILE A 105 3.94 10.13 -13.70
N LEU A 106 4.77 9.14 -13.39
CA LEU A 106 4.62 8.29 -12.22
C LEU A 106 5.76 8.53 -11.22
N GLY A 107 5.37 8.70 -9.97
CA GLY A 107 6.32 8.87 -8.86
C GLY A 107 6.38 10.30 -8.30
N PRO A 108 7.06 10.46 -7.15
CA PRO A 108 7.74 9.41 -6.40
C PRO A 108 6.77 8.51 -5.59
N ARG A 109 7.29 7.40 -5.09
CA ARG A 109 6.59 6.47 -4.18
C ARG A 109 5.29 5.93 -4.78
N VAL A 110 5.38 5.30 -5.93
CA VAL A 110 4.23 4.73 -6.65
C VAL A 110 4.41 3.23 -6.83
N VAL A 111 3.34 2.51 -6.58
CA VAL A 111 3.24 1.08 -6.86
C VAL A 111 2.04 0.86 -7.78
N VAL A 112 2.29 0.24 -8.93
CA VAL A 112 1.27 -0.11 -9.93
C VAL A 112 1.17 -1.61 -10.04
N GLY A 113 0.01 -2.15 -9.71
CA GLY A 113 -0.30 -3.57 -9.70
C GLY A 113 -0.46 -4.19 -11.09
N LYS A 114 -0.68 -5.49 -11.07
CA LYS A 114 -0.88 -6.31 -12.27
C LYS A 114 -2.09 -5.84 -13.08
N GLY A 115 -1.95 -5.82 -14.41
CA GLY A 115 -3.06 -5.51 -15.32
C GLY A 115 -3.65 -4.11 -15.20
N CYS A 116 -2.97 -3.19 -14.51
CA CYS A 116 -3.39 -1.80 -14.46
C CYS A 116 -3.27 -1.14 -15.84
N VAL A 117 -4.25 -0.28 -16.16
CA VAL A 117 -4.27 0.52 -17.39
C VAL A 117 -4.24 2.00 -17.01
N ILE A 118 -3.15 2.67 -17.32
CA ILE A 118 -2.98 4.09 -17.07
C ILE A 118 -3.07 4.82 -18.42
N GLY A 119 -4.01 5.75 -18.54
CA GLY A 119 -4.26 6.55 -19.73
C GLY A 119 -3.17 7.57 -20.02
N ASP A 120 -3.40 8.38 -21.03
CA ASP A 120 -2.45 9.43 -21.45
C ASP A 120 -2.49 10.65 -20.51
N GLY A 121 -1.34 11.28 -20.27
CA GLY A 121 -1.26 12.50 -19.48
C GLY A 121 -1.63 12.34 -18.00
N VAL A 122 -1.62 11.12 -17.48
CA VAL A 122 -1.95 10.84 -16.07
C VAL A 122 -0.77 11.18 -15.17
N ARG A 123 -1.05 11.72 -14.01
CA ARG A 123 -0.07 11.94 -12.97
C ARG A 123 -0.39 11.12 -11.72
N ILE A 124 0.55 10.29 -11.28
CA ILE A 124 0.41 9.49 -10.06
C ILE A 124 1.59 9.78 -9.13
N GLU A 125 1.31 10.07 -7.86
CA GLU A 125 2.30 10.43 -6.85
C GLU A 125 1.88 9.83 -5.49
N GLY A 126 2.83 9.27 -4.73
CA GLY A 126 2.60 8.77 -3.37
C GLY A 126 1.50 7.71 -3.24
N SER A 127 1.18 7.00 -4.29
CA SER A 127 -0.04 6.20 -4.38
C SER A 127 0.23 4.75 -4.76
N THR A 128 -0.67 3.88 -4.32
CA THR A 128 -0.68 2.47 -4.72
C THR A 128 -1.96 2.14 -5.47
N LEU A 129 -1.81 1.54 -6.64
CA LEU A 129 -2.89 1.00 -7.46
C LEU A 129 -2.82 -0.52 -7.41
N PHE A 130 -3.89 -1.16 -6.94
CA PHE A 130 -3.98 -2.62 -6.92
C PHE A 130 -4.28 -3.20 -8.30
N GLU A 131 -4.39 -4.51 -8.39
CA GLU A 131 -4.58 -5.23 -9.65
C GLU A 131 -5.84 -4.78 -10.39
N GLY A 132 -5.71 -4.61 -11.72
CA GLY A 132 -6.81 -4.31 -12.63
C GLY A 132 -7.35 -2.89 -12.57
N VAL A 133 -6.68 -1.97 -11.86
CA VAL A 133 -7.12 -0.56 -11.80
C VAL A 133 -6.98 0.11 -13.15
N GLN A 134 -7.99 0.87 -13.55
CA GLN A 134 -7.99 1.70 -14.74
C GLN A 134 -8.03 3.18 -14.35
N VAL A 135 -7.02 3.93 -14.75
CA VAL A 135 -6.99 5.39 -14.60
C VAL A 135 -7.09 6.01 -15.99
N ARG A 136 -8.18 6.71 -16.24
CA ARG A 136 -8.42 7.37 -17.55
C ARG A 136 -7.53 8.58 -17.72
N SER A 137 -7.44 9.06 -18.96
CA SER A 137 -6.52 10.13 -19.37
C SER A 137 -6.70 11.43 -18.58
N HIS A 138 -5.60 12.19 -18.44
CA HIS A 138 -5.55 13.51 -17.80
C HIS A 138 -5.98 13.53 -16.32
N THR A 139 -5.86 12.42 -15.63
CA THR A 139 -6.26 12.23 -14.23
C THR A 139 -5.06 12.42 -13.30
N LEU A 140 -5.29 12.99 -12.12
CA LEU A 140 -4.35 13.06 -11.02
C LEU A 140 -4.74 12.09 -9.92
N VAL A 141 -3.81 11.22 -9.51
CA VAL A 141 -3.94 10.37 -8.31
C VAL A 141 -2.78 10.68 -7.38
N LYS A 142 -3.08 11.19 -6.19
CA LYS A 142 -2.06 11.62 -5.24
C LYS A 142 -2.35 11.11 -3.82
N ASP A 143 -1.30 10.58 -3.14
CA ASP A 143 -1.33 10.13 -1.75
C ASP A 143 -2.55 9.24 -1.45
N SER A 144 -2.86 8.31 -2.37
CA SER A 144 -4.10 7.55 -2.37
C SER A 144 -3.87 6.05 -2.53
N LEU A 145 -4.79 5.26 -2.01
CA LEU A 145 -4.85 3.82 -2.16
C LEU A 145 -6.06 3.45 -3.01
N ILE A 146 -5.82 2.89 -4.18
CA ILE A 146 -6.87 2.52 -5.13
C ILE A 146 -7.00 0.99 -5.15
N GLY A 147 -8.14 0.50 -4.69
CA GLY A 147 -8.46 -0.92 -4.58
C GLY A 147 -8.55 -1.64 -5.93
N TRP A 148 -8.73 -2.94 -5.86
CA TRP A 148 -8.77 -3.80 -7.04
C TRP A 148 -9.88 -3.41 -8.02
N ARG A 149 -9.58 -3.47 -9.30
CA ARG A 149 -10.52 -3.28 -10.41
C ARG A 149 -11.31 -1.96 -10.38
N CYS A 150 -10.79 -0.95 -9.67
CA CYS A 150 -11.38 0.39 -9.69
C CYS A 150 -11.19 1.06 -11.04
N VAL A 151 -12.13 1.93 -11.39
CA VAL A 151 -12.07 2.78 -12.57
C VAL A 151 -12.12 4.24 -12.14
N VAL A 152 -11.09 5.01 -12.49
CA VAL A 152 -11.06 6.46 -12.25
C VAL A 152 -11.24 7.17 -13.57
N GLY A 153 -12.34 7.93 -13.69
CA GLY A 153 -12.71 8.69 -14.88
C GLY A 153 -11.68 9.74 -15.28
N GLY A 154 -11.68 10.10 -16.54
CA GLY A 154 -10.77 11.11 -17.09
C GLY A 154 -10.95 12.48 -16.45
N TRP A 155 -9.91 13.31 -16.47
CA TRP A 155 -9.95 14.67 -15.92
C TRP A 155 -10.32 14.76 -14.45
N SER A 156 -10.26 13.63 -13.71
CA SER A 156 -10.56 13.56 -12.30
C SER A 156 -9.33 13.75 -11.42
N HIS A 157 -9.52 14.26 -10.22
CA HIS A 157 -8.48 14.40 -9.22
C HIS A 157 -8.84 13.58 -7.98
N VAL A 158 -8.02 12.56 -7.66
CA VAL A 158 -8.16 11.74 -6.45
C VAL A 158 -6.98 12.03 -5.54
N VAL A 159 -7.24 12.60 -4.38
CA VAL A 159 -6.20 13.06 -3.46
C VAL A 159 -6.48 12.56 -2.05
N SER A 160 -5.47 12.01 -1.38
CA SER A 160 -5.54 11.54 0.02
C SER A 160 -6.75 10.65 0.29
N SER A 161 -7.08 9.76 -0.65
CA SER A 161 -8.30 8.97 -0.62
C SER A 161 -8.01 7.47 -0.65
N VAL A 162 -8.92 6.69 -0.11
CA VAL A 162 -8.86 5.23 -0.07
C VAL A 162 -10.10 4.66 -0.73
N PHE A 163 -9.90 3.89 -1.79
CA PHE A 163 -10.99 3.21 -2.50
C PHE A 163 -10.93 1.72 -2.22
N GLY A 164 -12.08 1.16 -1.89
CA GLY A 164 -12.29 -0.28 -1.83
C GLY A 164 -12.23 -0.91 -3.23
N GLU A 165 -12.64 -2.15 -3.33
CA GLU A 165 -12.71 -2.89 -4.57
C GLU A 165 -13.85 -2.40 -5.47
N GLU A 166 -13.60 -2.38 -6.80
CA GLU A 166 -14.64 -2.06 -7.81
C GLU A 166 -15.35 -0.71 -7.58
N VAL A 167 -14.60 0.29 -7.13
CA VAL A 167 -15.12 1.66 -7.09
C VAL A 167 -15.01 2.29 -8.47
N HIS A 168 -16.10 2.92 -8.92
CA HIS A 168 -16.16 3.65 -10.17
C HIS A 168 -16.29 5.16 -9.89
N VAL A 169 -15.38 5.94 -10.44
CA VAL A 169 -15.40 7.42 -10.36
C VAL A 169 -15.71 7.96 -11.73
N GLU A 170 -16.75 8.76 -11.87
CA GLU A 170 -17.09 9.43 -13.11
C GLU A 170 -16.03 10.47 -13.53
N GLU A 171 -16.16 10.96 -14.74
CA GLU A 171 -15.24 11.93 -15.33
C GLU A 171 -15.36 13.31 -14.69
N GLY A 172 -14.23 14.02 -14.57
CA GLY A 172 -14.20 15.42 -14.12
C GLY A 172 -14.41 15.62 -12.62
N LEU A 173 -14.32 14.59 -11.79
CA LEU A 173 -14.59 14.70 -10.36
C LEU A 173 -13.33 15.04 -9.53
N LEU A 174 -13.55 15.80 -8.47
CA LEU A 174 -12.58 16.02 -7.39
C LEU A 174 -12.98 15.17 -6.18
N VAL A 175 -12.15 14.19 -5.83
CA VAL A 175 -12.34 13.35 -4.64
C VAL A 175 -11.15 13.56 -3.70
N ARG A 176 -11.41 14.11 -2.54
CA ARG A 176 -10.37 14.42 -1.55
C ARG A 176 -10.71 13.88 -0.17
N GLY A 177 -9.76 13.20 0.46
CA GLY A 177 -9.87 12.71 1.84
C GLY A 177 -10.97 11.67 2.04
N ALA A 178 -11.43 11.02 0.97
CA ALA A 178 -12.56 10.10 1.02
C ALA A 178 -12.10 8.65 1.30
N THR A 179 -12.86 7.95 2.13
CA THR A 179 -12.82 6.49 2.22
C THR A 179 -14.07 5.93 1.59
N VAL A 180 -13.91 5.29 0.44
CA VAL A 180 -15.03 4.77 -0.36
C VAL A 180 -15.09 3.25 -0.22
N LEU A 181 -16.25 2.76 0.22
CA LEU A 181 -16.49 1.32 0.38
C LEU A 181 -16.54 0.62 -0.99
N PRO A 182 -16.32 -0.71 -1.03
CA PRO A 182 -16.37 -1.47 -2.27
C PRO A 182 -17.68 -1.33 -3.05
N HIS A 183 -17.60 -1.51 -4.37
CA HIS A 183 -18.74 -1.53 -5.30
C HIS A 183 -19.56 -0.24 -5.28
N LYS A 184 -18.92 0.91 -5.11
CA LYS A 184 -19.56 2.23 -5.13
C LYS A 184 -19.25 2.98 -6.41
N GLU A 185 -20.22 3.74 -6.86
CA GLU A 185 -20.09 4.70 -7.95
C GLU A 185 -20.13 6.12 -7.39
N LEU A 186 -19.16 6.92 -7.80
CA LEU A 186 -19.07 8.34 -7.45
C LEU A 186 -19.43 9.16 -8.67
N THR A 187 -20.54 9.87 -8.56
CA THR A 187 -21.12 10.75 -9.59
C THR A 187 -20.96 12.23 -9.24
N GLU A 188 -20.51 12.52 -8.01
CA GLU A 188 -20.32 13.87 -7.49
C GLU A 188 -18.96 14.02 -6.82
N SER A 189 -18.43 15.26 -6.81
CA SER A 189 -17.18 15.58 -6.15
C SER A 189 -17.31 15.54 -4.62
N ILE A 190 -16.30 14.98 -3.96
CA ILE A 190 -16.14 14.94 -2.50
C ILE A 190 -14.97 15.85 -2.13
N ARG A 191 -15.22 16.82 -1.23
CA ARG A 191 -14.23 17.83 -0.82
C ARG A 191 -13.92 17.76 0.65
#